data_2f7c91d8a4ce6e8e68d7b3dcfd6e9d4a
#
_entry.id   2f7c91d8a4ce6e8e68d7b3dcfd6e9d4a
#
_cell.length_a   1.000
_cell.length_b   1.000
_cell.length_c   1.000
_cell.angle_alpha   90.00
_cell.angle_beta   90.00
_cell.angle_gamma   90.00
#
_symmetry.space_group_name_H-M   'P 1'
#
loop_
_entity.id
_entity.type
_entity.pdbx_description
1 polymer ?
#
loop_
_entity_poly.entity_id
_entity_poly.type
_entity_poly.pdbx_seq_one_letter_code
_entity_poly.pdbx_strand_id
1 'polypeptide(L)'
;VRDRYSLVVGLIFAAVIVIAVINTLEHKDEGTLGLDKLASRWPLPEFAVPRANGSLEGDANVAQDDCETSQTPCPQSARREPACRISTPGAIRVCDLFGRPLVISFWFTKGGGTCTEQQDVVDRVYRRYRGRVNFLSLDIRDDRGTVRELIERNGWKLPVGYDRDGAVASLYRVGICPTIAYVYPGGTLQEVSIGALTAPQLEARIDSLLRATQVAEGS
;
A
#
# COMPACT_ATOMS: atom_id res chain seq x y z
N VAL A 1 -38.78 7.41 -45.16
CA VAL A 1 -37.50 6.62 -45.03
C VAL A 1 -36.60 7.25 -43.95
N ARG A 2 -36.51 8.60 -43.86
CA ARG A 2 -35.65 9.36 -42.94
C ARG A 2 -35.99 9.13 -41.48
N ASP A 3 -37.26 9.04 -41.10
CA ASP A 3 -37.71 8.85 -39.74
C ASP A 3 -37.41 7.48 -39.14
N ARG A 4 -37.40 6.43 -39.99
CA ARG A 4 -37.06 5.07 -39.58
C ARG A 4 -35.58 4.92 -39.25
N TYR A 5 -34.68 5.58 -39.99
CA TYR A 5 -33.26 5.61 -39.73
C TYR A 5 -32.94 6.35 -38.42
N SER A 6 -33.62 7.48 -38.19
CA SER A 6 -33.47 8.25 -36.96
C SER A 6 -33.90 7.44 -35.74
N LEU A 7 -34.92 6.65 -35.82
CA LEU A 7 -35.45 5.80 -34.74
C LEU A 7 -34.48 4.63 -34.48
N VAL A 8 -33.96 3.99 -35.54
CA VAL A 8 -32.97 2.90 -35.39
C VAL A 8 -31.67 3.41 -34.80
N VAL A 9 -31.14 4.54 -35.27
CA VAL A 9 -29.93 5.16 -34.69
C VAL A 9 -30.14 5.54 -33.22
N GLY A 10 -31.30 6.09 -32.87
CA GLY A 10 -31.65 6.41 -31.49
C GLY A 10 -31.69 5.19 -30.57
N LEU A 11 -32.25 4.07 -31.05
CA LEU A 11 -32.29 2.81 -30.30
C LEU A 11 -30.89 2.20 -30.11
N ILE A 12 -30.04 2.23 -31.14
CA ILE A 12 -28.66 1.77 -31.02
C ILE A 12 -27.88 2.62 -30.00
N PHE A 13 -28.05 3.93 -30.06
CA PHE A 13 -27.37 4.83 -29.12
C PHE A 13 -27.84 4.62 -27.66
N ALA A 14 -29.15 4.45 -27.47
CA ALA A 14 -29.72 4.11 -26.16
C ALA A 14 -29.19 2.76 -25.65
N ALA A 15 -29.10 1.75 -26.49
CA ALA A 15 -28.55 0.44 -26.14
C ALA A 15 -27.08 0.54 -25.73
N VAL A 16 -26.27 1.30 -26.47
CA VAL A 16 -24.85 1.53 -26.13
C VAL A 16 -24.71 2.24 -24.79
N ILE A 17 -25.54 3.24 -24.50
CA ILE A 17 -25.54 3.93 -23.19
C ILE A 17 -25.91 2.95 -22.08
N VAL A 18 -26.95 2.14 -22.27
CA VAL A 18 -27.37 1.14 -21.26
C VAL A 18 -26.28 0.13 -21.01
N ILE A 19 -25.65 -0.40 -22.06
CA ILE A 19 -24.52 -1.32 -21.94
C ILE A 19 -23.33 -0.65 -21.22
N ALA A 20 -23.00 0.59 -21.58
CA ALA A 20 -21.94 1.35 -20.90
C ALA A 20 -22.25 1.58 -19.41
N VAL A 21 -23.49 1.90 -19.06
CA VAL A 21 -23.93 2.10 -17.68
C VAL A 21 -23.88 0.78 -16.90
N ILE A 22 -24.39 -0.31 -17.49
CA ILE A 22 -24.33 -1.64 -16.86
C ILE A 22 -22.87 -2.05 -16.65
N ASN A 23 -22.03 -1.93 -17.67
CA ASN A 23 -20.62 -2.24 -17.60
C ASN A 23 -19.90 -1.37 -16.53
N THR A 24 -20.24 -0.09 -16.43
CA THR A 24 -19.68 0.81 -15.42
C THR A 24 -20.17 0.44 -14.01
N LEU A 25 -21.41 -0.04 -13.87
CA LEU A 25 -21.97 -0.45 -12.59
C LEU A 25 -21.43 -1.82 -12.15
N GLU A 26 -21.27 -2.76 -13.08
CA GLU A 26 -20.65 -4.08 -12.82
C GLU A 26 -19.15 -3.94 -12.54
N HIS A 27 -18.45 -3.01 -13.23
CA HIS A 27 -17.02 -2.76 -13.02
C HIS A 27 -16.71 -1.77 -11.88
N LYS A 28 -17.73 -1.24 -11.21
CA LYS A 28 -17.48 -0.46 -9.98
C LYS A 28 -16.71 -1.26 -8.93
N ASP A 29 -16.78 -2.56 -9.01
CA ASP A 29 -16.09 -3.45 -8.08
C ASP A 29 -14.70 -3.92 -8.57
N GLU A 30 -14.37 -3.79 -9.85
CA GLU A 30 -13.06 -4.17 -10.39
C GLU A 30 -12.09 -2.98 -10.58
N GLY A 31 -12.56 -1.75 -10.49
CA GLY A 31 -11.81 -0.53 -10.83
C GLY A 31 -11.10 0.18 -9.69
N THR A 32 -11.21 -0.23 -8.45
CA THR A 32 -10.41 0.32 -7.36
C THR A 32 -9.15 -0.51 -7.19
N LEU A 33 -8.07 0.00 -7.73
CA LEU A 33 -6.72 -0.38 -7.38
C LEU A 33 -6.53 -0.09 -5.88
N GLY A 34 -6.53 -1.12 -5.06
CA GLY A 34 -6.30 -0.91 -3.64
C GLY A 34 -6.28 -2.20 -2.84
N LEU A 35 -5.57 -2.15 -1.73
CA LEU A 35 -5.58 -3.17 -0.70
C LEU A 35 -6.98 -3.40 -0.10
N ASP A 36 -7.89 -2.42 -0.20
CA ASP A 36 -9.23 -2.44 0.36
C ASP A 36 -10.13 -3.56 -0.20
N LYS A 37 -9.79 -4.08 -1.38
CA LYS A 37 -10.49 -5.23 -1.99
C LYS A 37 -9.87 -6.58 -1.68
N LEU A 38 -8.75 -6.60 -1.02
CA LEU A 38 -8.18 -7.84 -0.56
C LEU A 38 -9.01 -8.35 0.61
N ALA A 39 -9.39 -9.61 0.54
CA ALA A 39 -10.16 -10.25 1.60
C ALA A 39 -9.46 -10.04 2.94
N SER A 40 -10.24 -9.75 3.98
CA SER A 40 -9.74 -9.78 5.36
C SER A 40 -8.98 -11.09 5.57
N ARG A 41 -7.76 -11.02 6.16
CA ARG A 41 -6.80 -12.11 6.33
C ARG A 41 -5.98 -12.49 5.10
N TRP A 42 -5.87 -11.60 4.12
CA TRP A 42 -4.92 -11.79 3.05
C TRP A 42 -3.48 -11.73 3.61
N PRO A 43 -2.65 -12.76 3.36
CA PRO A 43 -1.26 -12.72 3.76
C PRO A 43 -0.53 -11.66 2.94
N LEU A 44 0.16 -10.76 3.61
CA LEU A 44 0.93 -9.71 2.93
C LEU A 44 2.12 -10.33 2.19
N PRO A 45 2.34 -9.95 0.93
CA PRO A 45 3.53 -10.33 0.21
C PRO A 45 4.80 -9.83 0.92
N GLU A 46 5.84 -10.63 0.84
CA GLU A 46 7.16 -10.26 1.34
C GLU A 46 7.78 -9.15 0.50
N PHE A 47 8.40 -8.19 1.14
CA PHE A 47 9.26 -7.22 0.46
C PHE A 47 10.41 -6.77 1.36
N ALA A 48 11.46 -6.24 0.73
CA ALA A 48 12.52 -5.51 1.38
C ALA A 48 12.78 -4.21 0.62
N VAL A 49 12.94 -3.12 1.35
CA VAL A 49 13.17 -1.79 0.78
C VAL A 49 14.34 -1.11 1.49
N PRO A 50 15.10 -0.26 0.81
CA PRO A 50 16.10 0.55 1.46
C PRO A 50 15.47 1.49 2.50
N ARG A 51 16.16 1.68 3.60
CA ARG A 51 15.83 2.72 4.56
C ARG A 51 16.18 4.08 3.95
N ALA A 52 15.23 5.02 3.91
CA ALA A 52 15.43 6.31 3.27
C ALA A 52 16.61 7.10 3.86
N ASN A 53 16.76 7.11 5.18
CA ASN A 53 17.87 7.75 5.88
C ASN A 53 19.06 6.80 6.20
N GLY A 54 19.10 5.63 5.56
CA GLY A 54 20.21 4.68 5.68
C GLY A 54 21.36 4.96 4.72
N SER A 55 22.34 4.07 4.72
CA SER A 55 23.50 4.12 3.81
C SER A 55 23.37 3.24 2.58
N LEU A 56 22.37 2.37 2.52
CA LEU A 56 22.17 1.50 1.37
C LEU A 56 21.80 2.33 0.14
N GLU A 57 22.65 2.25 -0.88
CA GLU A 57 22.39 2.82 -2.20
C GLU A 57 21.85 1.74 -3.12
N GLY A 58 20.89 2.12 -3.95
CA GLY A 58 20.24 1.19 -4.85
C GLY A 58 18.97 0.57 -4.28
N ASP A 59 18.41 -0.32 -5.05
CA ASP A 59 17.19 -1.02 -4.69
C ASP A 59 17.52 -2.28 -3.89
N ALA A 60 16.83 -2.45 -2.76
CA ALA A 60 16.87 -3.68 -1.97
C ALA A 60 15.60 -4.49 -2.16
N ASN A 61 14.71 -4.02 -3.00
CA ASN A 61 13.48 -4.69 -3.30
C ASN A 61 13.75 -5.89 -4.22
N VAL A 62 14.15 -6.97 -3.62
CA VAL A 62 14.24 -8.28 -4.26
C VAL A 62 13.01 -9.11 -3.99
N ALA A 63 11.99 -8.45 -3.45
CA ALA A 63 10.70 -9.06 -3.32
C ALA A 63 10.17 -9.43 -4.69
N GLN A 64 9.26 -10.28 -4.71
CA GLN A 64 8.44 -10.67 -5.81
C GLN A 64 8.33 -9.54 -6.82
N ASP A 65 9.05 -9.71 -7.90
CA ASP A 65 8.97 -8.77 -8.99
C ASP A 65 7.67 -8.90 -9.73
N ASP A 66 7.42 -7.90 -10.57
CA ASP A 66 6.37 -7.88 -11.58
C ASP A 66 6.33 -9.13 -12.47
N CYS A 67 7.42 -9.90 -12.50
CA CYS A 67 7.50 -11.14 -13.26
C CYS A 67 6.81 -12.35 -12.61
N GLU A 68 6.33 -12.28 -11.37
CA GLU A 68 5.61 -13.39 -10.72
C GLU A 68 4.11 -13.41 -11.04
N THR A 69 3.66 -12.58 -11.94
CA THR A 69 2.28 -12.63 -12.42
C THR A 69 2.11 -13.74 -13.47
N SER A 70 0.92 -14.28 -13.59
CA SER A 70 0.59 -15.25 -14.66
C SER A 70 0.80 -14.69 -16.08
N GLN A 71 0.87 -13.37 -16.22
CA GLN A 71 1.09 -12.67 -17.49
C GLN A 71 2.56 -12.43 -17.80
N THR A 72 3.40 -12.38 -16.77
CA THR A 72 4.84 -12.12 -16.91
C THR A 72 5.61 -13.07 -16.01
N PRO A 73 5.80 -14.34 -16.38
CA PRO A 73 6.54 -15.29 -15.58
C PRO A 73 8.00 -14.87 -15.44
N CYS A 74 8.56 -15.05 -14.25
CA CYS A 74 9.97 -14.78 -13.99
C CYS A 74 10.86 -15.64 -14.87
N PRO A 75 11.96 -15.09 -15.44
CA PRO A 75 12.96 -15.90 -16.13
C PRO A 75 13.47 -16.98 -15.19
N GLN A 76 13.53 -18.23 -15.65
CA GLN A 76 14.00 -19.37 -14.84
C GLN A 76 15.44 -19.22 -14.35
N SER A 77 16.24 -18.36 -14.99
CA SER A 77 17.60 -18.02 -14.59
C SER A 77 17.71 -17.08 -13.40
N ALA A 78 16.64 -16.38 -13.05
CA ALA A 78 16.60 -15.45 -11.94
C ALA A 78 16.05 -16.18 -10.69
N ARG A 79 16.89 -17.01 -10.04
CA ARG A 79 16.58 -17.45 -8.68
C ARG A 79 16.67 -16.25 -7.76
N ARG A 80 15.53 -15.70 -7.43
CA ARG A 80 15.44 -14.59 -6.48
C ARG A 80 15.32 -15.13 -5.07
N GLU A 81 16.12 -14.57 -4.20
CA GLU A 81 16.00 -14.87 -2.79
C GLU A 81 14.72 -14.20 -2.26
N PRO A 82 13.83 -14.92 -1.55
CA PRO A 82 12.67 -14.33 -0.91
C PRO A 82 13.07 -13.14 -0.04
N ALA A 83 12.29 -12.05 -0.09
CA ALA A 83 12.62 -10.81 0.60
C ALA A 83 12.89 -11.00 2.10
N CYS A 84 12.22 -11.93 2.74
CA CYS A 84 12.42 -12.27 4.15
C CYS A 84 13.74 -12.99 4.45
N ARG A 85 14.43 -13.48 3.44
CA ARG A 85 15.76 -14.15 3.59
C ARG A 85 16.94 -13.25 3.26
N ILE A 86 16.67 -12.09 2.67
CA ILE A 86 17.73 -11.15 2.30
C ILE A 86 18.44 -10.65 3.54
N SER A 87 19.78 -10.66 3.47
CA SER A 87 20.65 -10.13 4.52
C SER A 87 21.38 -8.87 4.05
N THR A 88 20.66 -7.92 3.45
CA THR A 88 21.26 -6.67 2.96
C THR A 88 21.28 -5.63 4.07
N PRO A 89 22.45 -5.17 4.54
CA PRO A 89 22.52 -4.12 5.55
C PRO A 89 21.83 -2.84 5.08
N GLY A 90 21.00 -2.25 5.93
CA GLY A 90 20.26 -1.03 5.62
C GLY A 90 18.93 -1.24 4.91
N ALA A 91 18.57 -2.48 4.58
CA ALA A 91 17.23 -2.83 4.12
C ALA A 91 16.24 -2.96 5.29
N ILE A 92 14.99 -2.59 5.05
CA ILE A 92 13.85 -2.89 5.91
C ILE A 92 13.12 -4.07 5.26
N ARG A 93 13.12 -5.22 5.92
CA ARG A 93 12.29 -6.36 5.52
C ARG A 93 10.96 -6.27 6.25
N VAL A 94 9.86 -6.37 5.51
CA VAL A 94 8.52 -6.31 6.13
C VAL A 94 8.31 -7.42 7.15
N CYS A 95 8.90 -8.59 6.94
CA CYS A 95 8.79 -9.75 7.82
C CYS A 95 9.34 -9.50 9.23
N ASP A 96 10.38 -8.66 9.35
CA ASP A 96 10.94 -8.29 10.66
C ASP A 96 9.96 -7.49 11.52
N LEU A 97 8.91 -6.97 10.88
CA LEU A 97 7.86 -6.19 11.53
C LEU A 97 6.64 -7.03 11.92
N PHE A 98 6.54 -8.29 11.46
CA PHE A 98 5.37 -9.15 11.71
C PHE A 98 5.28 -9.73 13.12
N GLY A 99 6.29 -9.55 13.97
CA GLY A 99 6.26 -10.00 15.37
C GLY A 99 5.25 -9.23 16.26
N ARG A 100 4.66 -8.16 15.76
CA ARG A 100 3.65 -7.33 16.42
C ARG A 100 2.63 -6.84 15.40
N PRO A 101 1.46 -6.31 15.84
CA PRO A 101 0.60 -5.55 14.94
C PRO A 101 1.40 -4.49 14.20
N LEU A 102 1.13 -4.33 12.90
CA LEU A 102 1.90 -3.45 12.03
C LEU A 102 0.98 -2.46 11.32
N VAL A 103 1.43 -1.22 11.22
CA VAL A 103 0.82 -0.16 10.41
C VAL A 103 1.78 0.20 9.29
N ILE A 104 1.35 0.06 8.03
CA ILE A 104 2.10 0.50 6.86
C ILE A 104 1.38 1.69 6.24
N SER A 105 2.06 2.83 6.15
CA SER A 105 1.54 4.03 5.49
C SER A 105 2.23 4.22 4.15
N PHE A 106 1.48 4.13 3.06
CA PHE A 106 1.94 4.36 1.69
C PHE A 106 1.67 5.79 1.27
N TRP A 107 2.67 6.44 0.69
CA TRP A 107 2.57 7.84 0.28
C TRP A 107 3.57 8.19 -0.83
N PHE A 108 3.40 9.37 -1.44
CA PHE A 108 4.31 9.97 -2.42
C PHE A 108 4.05 11.47 -2.52
N THR A 109 5.05 12.25 -2.95
CA THR A 109 4.95 13.72 -2.96
C THR A 109 4.00 14.24 -4.03
N LYS A 110 3.96 13.60 -5.20
CA LYS A 110 3.16 14.05 -6.36
C LYS A 110 1.66 13.78 -6.20
N GLY A 111 1.25 13.17 -5.10
CA GLY A 111 -0.16 12.92 -4.76
C GLY A 111 -0.89 14.12 -4.14
N GLY A 112 -0.21 15.26 -4.04
CA GLY A 112 -0.73 16.46 -3.36
C GLY A 112 -0.31 16.55 -1.89
N GLY A 113 -0.45 17.73 -1.30
CA GLY A 113 -0.01 18.01 0.08
C GLY A 113 -0.54 17.05 1.12
N THR A 114 -1.79 16.60 0.96
CA THR A 114 -2.46 15.67 1.89
C THR A 114 -1.70 14.36 2.11
N CYS A 115 -0.99 13.86 1.09
CA CYS A 115 -0.21 12.61 1.20
C CYS A 115 1.00 12.78 2.11
N THR A 116 1.70 13.90 1.99
CA THR A 116 2.87 14.21 2.82
C THR A 116 2.45 14.64 4.23
N GLU A 117 1.41 15.48 4.35
CA GLU A 117 0.86 15.91 5.64
C GLU A 117 0.35 14.73 6.49
N GLN A 118 -0.16 13.70 5.85
CA GLN A 118 -0.56 12.46 6.55
C GLN A 118 0.61 11.82 7.28
N GLN A 119 1.85 11.94 6.79
CA GLN A 119 3.01 11.38 7.46
C GLN A 119 3.33 12.07 8.79
N ASP A 120 3.01 13.36 8.94
CA ASP A 120 3.11 14.07 10.21
C ASP A 120 2.14 13.50 11.25
N VAL A 121 0.94 13.11 10.80
CA VAL A 121 -0.05 12.44 11.65
C VAL A 121 0.44 11.05 12.03
N VAL A 122 0.94 10.28 11.07
CA VAL A 122 1.46 8.93 11.30
C VAL A 122 2.64 8.94 12.25
N ASP A 123 3.61 9.87 12.09
CA ASP A 123 4.76 9.99 12.99
C ASP A 123 4.35 10.36 14.41
N ARG A 124 3.37 11.26 14.55
CA ARG A 124 2.83 11.64 15.87
C ARG A 124 2.20 10.44 16.58
N VAL A 125 1.40 9.67 15.87
CA VAL A 125 0.74 8.49 16.41
C VAL A 125 1.76 7.37 16.67
N TYR A 126 2.75 7.18 15.78
CA TYR A 126 3.86 6.25 16.00
C TYR A 126 4.53 6.47 17.37
N ARG A 127 4.84 7.71 17.74
CA ARG A 127 5.50 8.02 19.02
C ARG A 127 4.68 7.53 20.22
N ARG A 128 3.36 7.53 20.12
CA ARG A 128 2.45 7.08 21.17
C ARG A 128 2.33 5.56 21.25
N TYR A 129 2.39 4.87 20.11
CA TYR A 129 2.14 3.43 20.00
C TYR A 129 3.41 2.59 19.85
N ARG A 130 4.58 3.23 19.71
CA ARG A 130 5.84 2.51 19.58
C ARG A 130 6.04 1.56 20.75
N GLY A 131 6.55 0.34 20.46
CA GLY A 131 6.70 -0.72 21.46
C GLY A 131 5.49 -1.64 21.57
N ARG A 132 4.30 -1.19 21.16
CA ARG A 132 3.08 -2.02 21.08
C ARG A 132 2.72 -2.37 19.64
N VAL A 133 2.94 -1.47 18.71
CA VAL A 133 2.66 -1.60 17.29
C VAL A 133 3.91 -1.23 16.51
N ASN A 134 4.23 -2.00 15.49
CA ASN A 134 5.26 -1.67 14.52
C ASN A 134 4.70 -0.71 13.46
N PHE A 135 5.55 0.18 12.96
CA PHE A 135 5.19 1.13 11.91
C PHE A 135 6.21 1.11 10.80
N LEU A 136 5.72 1.27 9.58
CA LEU A 136 6.53 1.51 8.40
C LEU A 136 5.85 2.60 7.56
N SER A 137 6.55 3.70 7.33
CA SER A 137 6.19 4.68 6.31
C SER A 137 6.91 4.30 5.02
N LEU A 138 6.19 4.13 3.93
CA LEU A 138 6.75 3.71 2.66
C LEU A 138 6.41 4.74 1.58
N ASP A 139 7.42 5.46 1.14
CA ASP A 139 7.33 6.23 -0.08
C ASP A 139 7.38 5.29 -1.27
N ILE A 140 6.44 5.44 -2.21
CA ILE A 140 6.24 4.49 -3.31
C ILE A 140 6.57 5.06 -4.70
N ARG A 141 7.22 6.23 -4.78
CA ARG A 141 7.41 6.86 -6.08
C ARG A 141 8.53 7.90 -6.18
N ASP A 142 8.94 8.46 -5.07
CA ASP A 142 9.90 9.55 -5.07
C ASP A 142 11.34 9.03 -5.03
N ASP A 143 12.28 9.88 -5.36
CA ASP A 143 13.69 9.57 -5.19
C ASP A 143 14.10 9.70 -3.72
N ARG A 144 15.16 8.98 -3.35
CA ARG A 144 15.66 8.94 -1.98
C ARG A 144 16.03 10.32 -1.43
N GLY A 145 16.56 11.21 -2.27
CA GLY A 145 16.97 12.55 -1.86
C GLY A 145 15.77 13.34 -1.36
N THR A 146 14.69 13.33 -2.14
CA THR A 146 13.42 13.97 -1.79
C THR A 146 12.84 13.41 -0.48
N VAL A 147 12.84 12.09 -0.31
CA VAL A 147 12.33 11.44 0.91
C VAL A 147 13.17 11.81 2.14
N ARG A 148 14.49 11.82 2.02
CA ARG A 148 15.40 12.23 3.10
C ARG A 148 15.20 13.68 3.53
N GLU A 149 15.10 14.59 2.57
CA GLU A 149 14.82 15.99 2.84
C GLU A 149 13.51 16.19 3.61
N LEU A 150 12.47 15.43 3.25
CA LEU A 150 11.19 15.45 3.96
C LEU A 150 11.32 14.93 5.40
N ILE A 151 12.03 13.83 5.62
CA ILE A 151 12.28 13.27 6.95
C ILE A 151 12.99 14.30 7.83
N GLU A 152 14.04 14.93 7.30
CA GLU A 152 14.85 15.92 8.02
C GLU A 152 14.03 17.17 8.33
N ARG A 153 13.36 17.73 7.33
CA ARG A 153 12.56 18.96 7.45
C ARG A 153 11.41 18.82 8.45
N ASN A 154 10.71 17.68 8.43
CA ASN A 154 9.56 17.44 9.30
C ASN A 154 9.93 16.74 10.62
N GLY A 155 11.17 16.29 10.75
CA GLY A 155 11.69 15.66 11.97
C GLY A 155 11.04 14.32 12.30
N TRP A 156 10.62 13.56 11.28
CA TRP A 156 9.98 12.24 11.45
C TRP A 156 10.92 11.24 12.13
N LYS A 157 10.37 10.43 13.01
CA LYS A 157 11.09 9.42 13.81
C LYS A 157 10.68 8.00 13.49
N LEU A 158 9.55 7.80 12.82
CA LEU A 158 9.13 6.49 12.37
C LEU A 158 10.10 5.94 11.30
N PRO A 159 10.21 4.61 11.15
CA PRO A 159 10.97 4.02 10.06
C PRO A 159 10.38 4.41 8.71
N VAL A 160 11.21 4.94 7.81
CA VAL A 160 10.81 5.30 6.45
C VAL A 160 11.63 4.49 5.47
N GLY A 161 10.96 3.71 4.64
CA GLY A 161 11.50 3.06 3.45
C GLY A 161 11.09 3.82 2.19
N TYR A 162 11.72 3.50 1.08
CA TYR A 162 11.30 4.01 -0.22
C TYR A 162 11.32 2.91 -1.28
N ASP A 163 10.33 2.95 -2.16
CA ASP A 163 10.07 2.03 -3.25
C ASP A 163 10.12 2.84 -4.56
N ARG A 164 11.35 3.07 -5.03
CA ARG A 164 11.61 3.98 -6.14
C ARG A 164 10.94 3.56 -7.45
N ASP A 165 10.95 2.27 -7.73
CA ASP A 165 10.43 1.69 -8.98
C ASP A 165 8.93 1.36 -8.91
N GLY A 166 8.32 1.47 -7.72
CA GLY A 166 6.91 1.18 -7.51
C GLY A 166 6.58 -0.31 -7.47
N ALA A 167 7.58 -1.19 -7.32
CA ALA A 167 7.35 -2.63 -7.29
C ALA A 167 6.52 -3.06 -6.08
N VAL A 168 6.80 -2.49 -4.89
CA VAL A 168 5.99 -2.77 -3.69
C VAL A 168 4.59 -2.17 -3.83
N ALA A 169 4.48 -0.97 -4.41
CA ALA A 169 3.18 -0.36 -4.68
C ALA A 169 2.33 -1.24 -5.60
N SER A 170 2.92 -1.78 -6.66
CA SER A 170 2.25 -2.72 -7.58
C SER A 170 1.86 -4.02 -6.87
N LEU A 171 2.78 -4.59 -6.10
CA LEU A 171 2.57 -5.82 -5.32
C LEU A 171 1.40 -5.68 -4.33
N TYR A 172 1.31 -4.53 -3.67
CA TYR A 172 0.26 -4.19 -2.72
C TYR A 172 -0.95 -3.51 -3.35
N ARG A 173 -0.96 -3.35 -4.68
CA ARG A 173 -2.04 -2.68 -5.44
C ARG A 173 -2.37 -1.29 -4.92
N VAL A 174 -1.36 -0.55 -4.47
CA VAL A 174 -1.52 0.81 -3.96
C VAL A 174 -1.37 1.81 -5.09
N GLY A 175 -2.44 2.43 -5.49
CA GLY A 175 -2.46 3.47 -6.54
C GLY A 175 -2.88 4.86 -6.04
N ILE A 176 -3.31 4.95 -4.78
CA ILE A 176 -3.86 6.18 -4.18
C ILE A 176 -3.13 6.45 -2.88
N CYS A 177 -2.84 7.71 -2.59
CA CYS A 177 -2.28 8.15 -1.31
C CYS A 177 -3.15 9.23 -0.64
N PRO A 178 -3.15 9.27 0.68
CA PRO A 178 -2.55 8.29 1.58
C PRO A 178 -3.36 6.98 1.63
N THR A 179 -2.65 5.85 1.68
CA THR A 179 -3.23 4.54 1.95
C THR A 179 -2.54 3.96 3.18
N ILE A 180 -3.31 3.45 4.14
CA ILE A 180 -2.77 2.89 5.39
C ILE A 180 -3.30 1.48 5.56
N ALA A 181 -2.40 0.51 5.67
CA ALA A 181 -2.72 -0.89 5.94
C ALA A 181 -2.51 -1.21 7.42
N TYR A 182 -3.47 -1.94 8.00
CA TYR A 182 -3.42 -2.45 9.37
C TYR A 182 -3.27 -3.96 9.31
N VAL A 183 -2.27 -4.49 9.99
CA VAL A 183 -1.77 -5.85 9.80
C VAL A 183 -1.67 -6.56 11.14
N TYR A 184 -2.22 -7.77 11.21
CA TYR A 184 -2.07 -8.63 12.38
C TYR A 184 -0.62 -9.09 12.57
N PRO A 185 -0.21 -9.49 13.77
CA PRO A 185 0.98 -10.30 13.94
C PRO A 185 0.93 -11.52 12.99
N GLY A 186 2.09 -11.88 12.45
CA GLY A 186 2.16 -12.93 11.42
C GLY A 186 1.93 -12.44 10.00
N GLY A 187 1.65 -11.14 9.78
CA GLY A 187 1.65 -10.54 8.45
C GLY A 187 0.35 -10.72 7.65
N THR A 188 -0.80 -10.89 8.30
CA THR A 188 -2.09 -10.92 7.59
C THR A 188 -2.82 -9.57 7.69
N LEU A 189 -3.41 -9.15 6.58
CA LEU A 189 -4.14 -7.89 6.50
C LEU A 189 -5.41 -7.94 7.37
N GLN A 190 -5.60 -6.90 8.19
CA GLN A 190 -6.82 -6.71 8.95
C GLN A 190 -7.77 -5.73 8.26
N GLU A 191 -7.28 -4.57 7.91
CA GLU A 191 -8.08 -3.47 7.35
C GLU A 191 -7.19 -2.51 6.55
N VAL A 192 -7.81 -1.69 5.71
CA VAL A 192 -7.15 -0.60 4.98
C VAL A 192 -7.95 0.68 5.13
N SER A 193 -7.25 1.80 5.28
CA SER A 193 -7.83 3.14 5.16
C SER A 193 -7.29 3.84 3.93
N ILE A 194 -8.16 4.42 3.14
CA ILE A 194 -7.82 5.26 1.99
C ILE A 194 -8.25 6.68 2.27
N GLY A 195 -7.37 7.63 1.99
CA GLY A 195 -7.59 9.05 2.28
C GLY A 195 -7.01 9.47 3.63
N ALA A 196 -7.00 10.79 3.85
CA ALA A 196 -6.41 11.38 5.04
C ALA A 196 -7.22 11.08 6.30
N LEU A 197 -6.50 10.74 7.37
CA LEU A 197 -7.04 10.51 8.70
C LEU A 197 -6.49 11.56 9.67
N THR A 198 -7.34 12.03 10.57
CA THR A 198 -6.88 12.76 11.76
C THR A 198 -6.20 11.81 12.74
N ALA A 199 -5.40 12.35 13.66
CA ALA A 199 -4.73 11.52 14.67
C ALA A 199 -5.72 10.67 15.50
N PRO A 200 -6.86 11.20 16.01
CA PRO A 200 -7.84 10.38 16.72
C PRO A 200 -8.46 9.27 15.84
N GLN A 201 -8.68 9.51 14.56
CA GLN A 201 -9.19 8.49 13.65
C GLN A 201 -8.17 7.37 13.43
N LEU A 202 -6.90 7.71 13.21
CA LEU A 202 -5.82 6.72 13.08
C LEU A 202 -5.63 5.93 14.38
N GLU A 203 -5.64 6.60 15.54
CA GLU A 203 -5.58 5.94 16.85
C GLU A 203 -6.73 4.95 17.05
N ALA A 204 -7.96 5.33 16.70
CA ALA A 204 -9.12 4.44 16.81
C ALA A 204 -8.97 3.17 15.95
N ARG A 205 -8.38 3.25 14.74
CA ARG A 205 -8.08 2.09 13.89
C ARG A 205 -7.02 1.20 14.53
N ILE A 206 -5.96 1.80 15.07
CA ILE A 206 -4.89 1.06 15.76
C ILE A 206 -5.42 0.36 17.02
N ASP A 207 -6.27 1.02 17.79
CA ASP A 207 -6.90 0.40 18.96
C ASP A 207 -7.83 -0.75 18.58
N SER A 208 -8.51 -0.65 17.44
CA SER A 208 -9.29 -1.75 16.86
C SER A 208 -8.39 -2.94 16.49
N LEU A 209 -7.27 -2.70 15.83
CA LEU A 209 -6.27 -3.72 15.50
C LEU A 209 -5.75 -4.41 16.77
N LEU A 210 -5.40 -3.65 17.80
CA LEU A 210 -4.89 -4.20 19.07
C LEU A 210 -5.93 -5.08 19.77
N ARG A 211 -7.20 -4.65 19.83
CA ARG A 211 -8.29 -5.47 20.39
C ARG A 211 -8.49 -6.76 19.62
N ALA A 212 -8.51 -6.66 18.29
CA ALA A 212 -8.70 -7.83 17.42
C ALA A 212 -7.54 -8.84 17.55
N THR A 213 -6.31 -8.37 17.78
CA THR A 213 -5.15 -9.23 18.03
C THR A 213 -5.31 -9.99 19.34
N GLN A 214 -5.72 -9.33 20.43
CA GLN A 214 -5.92 -9.97 21.74
C GLN A 214 -6.98 -11.07 21.70
N VAL A 215 -8.06 -10.88 20.96
CA VAL A 215 -9.10 -11.88 20.78
C VAL A 215 -8.56 -13.11 20.03
N ALA A 216 -7.72 -12.91 19.03
CA ALA A 216 -7.14 -14.00 18.23
C ALA A 216 -6.11 -14.83 19.02
N GLU A 217 -5.41 -14.24 19.99
CA GLU A 217 -4.43 -14.92 20.84
C GLU A 217 -5.10 -15.69 22.00
N GLY A 218 -6.33 -15.34 22.35
CA GLY A 218 -7.10 -15.96 23.45
C GLY A 218 -8.05 -17.09 23.03
N SER A 219 -8.09 -17.41 21.73
CA SER A 219 -8.95 -18.47 21.13
C SER A 219 -8.13 -19.68 20.77
#